data_eaaf21125ae71eda05ad01b3dccd85c1
#
_entry.id   eaaf21125ae71eda05ad01b3dccd85c1
#
_cell.length_a   1.000
_cell.length_b   1.000
_cell.length_c   1.000
_cell.angle_alpha   90.00
_cell.angle_beta   90.00
_cell.angle_gamma   90.00
#
_symmetry.space_group_name_H-M   'P 1'
#
loop_
_entity.id
_entity.type
_entity.pdbx_description
1 polymer ?
#
loop_
_entity_poly.entity_id
_entity_poly.type
_entity_poly.pdbx_seq_one_letter_code
_entity_poly.pdbx_strand_id
1 'polypeptide(L)' 'MPRFDRTKLKVALLELERERRVRQFYYPKAISEGKLSQAEAQRRLEALNYAIEVLMALTQQEEVTTDGSHSNFS' A
#
# COMPACT_ATOMS: atom_id res chain seq x y z
N MET A 1 -10.05 -21.81 0.06
CA MET A 1 -9.19 -20.61 0.02
C MET A 1 -10.04 -19.39 -0.13
N PRO A 2 -10.00 -18.50 0.86
CA PRO A 2 -10.82 -17.30 0.76
C PRO A 2 -10.34 -16.42 -0.38
N ARG A 3 -11.28 -15.75 -0.98
CA ARG A 3 -10.98 -14.82 -2.05
C ARG A 3 -11.12 -13.42 -1.52
N PHE A 4 -10.23 -12.56 -1.96
CA PHE A 4 -10.31 -11.17 -1.56
C PHE A 4 -11.29 -10.44 -2.47
N ASP A 5 -12.05 -9.54 -1.85
CA ASP A 5 -12.96 -8.70 -2.60
C ASP A 5 -12.14 -7.61 -3.29
N ARG A 6 -12.15 -7.62 -4.61
CA ARG A 6 -11.35 -6.68 -5.39
C ARG A 6 -11.71 -5.23 -5.09
N THR A 7 -12.99 -4.95 -4.95
CA THR A 7 -13.40 -3.59 -4.65
C THR A 7 -12.86 -3.15 -3.30
N LYS A 8 -12.95 -4.03 -2.32
CA LYS A 8 -12.43 -3.70 -1.00
C LYS A 8 -10.91 -3.56 -1.00
N LEU A 9 -10.23 -4.38 -1.79
CA LEU A 9 -8.79 -4.24 -1.93
C LEU A 9 -8.42 -2.87 -2.49
N LYS A 10 -9.12 -2.44 -3.51
CA LYS A 10 -8.84 -1.15 -4.12
C LYS A 10 -9.12 0.00 -3.17
N VAL A 11 -10.21 -0.09 -2.43
CA VAL A 11 -10.54 0.95 -1.46
C VAL A 11 -9.47 1.00 -0.37
N ALA A 12 -9.06 -0.17 0.12
CA ALA A 12 -8.01 -0.23 1.13
C ALA A 12 -6.70 0.36 0.61
N LEU A 13 -6.37 0.04 -0.64
CA LEU A 13 -5.15 0.55 -1.24
C LEU A 13 -5.19 2.08 -1.33
N LEU A 14 -6.31 2.63 -1.75
CA LEU A 14 -6.45 4.07 -1.83
C LEU A 14 -6.29 4.73 -0.47
N GLU A 15 -6.84 4.11 0.58
CA GLU A 15 -6.69 4.65 1.93
C GLU A 15 -5.24 4.60 2.39
N LEU A 16 -4.53 3.52 2.08
CA LEU A 16 -3.13 3.43 2.46
C LEU A 16 -2.28 4.44 1.70
N GLU A 17 -2.58 4.66 0.44
CA GLU A 17 -1.85 5.66 -0.34
C GLU A 17 -2.11 7.06 0.19
N ARG A 18 -3.34 7.31 0.60
CA ARG A 18 -3.67 8.59 1.22
C ARG A 18 -2.92 8.75 2.53
N GLU A 19 -2.88 7.70 3.33
CA GLU A 19 -2.17 7.74 4.59
C GLU A 19 -0.68 8.00 4.36
N ARG A 20 -0.11 7.42 3.32
CA ARG A 20 1.29 7.65 3.00
C ARG A 20 1.55 9.12 2.69
N ARG A 21 0.67 9.73 1.89
CA ARG A 21 0.82 11.15 1.57
C ARG A 21 0.74 12.01 2.82
N VAL A 22 -0.19 11.69 3.72
CA VAL A 22 -0.33 12.43 4.96
C VAL A 22 0.93 12.33 5.79
N ARG A 23 1.48 11.12 5.90
CA ARG A 23 2.69 10.91 6.70
C ARG A 23 3.90 11.59 6.07
N GLN A 24 4.01 11.54 4.76
CA GLN A 24 5.11 12.21 4.07
C GLN A 24 5.07 13.71 4.29
N PHE A 25 3.89 14.25 4.44
CA PHE A 25 3.74 15.66 4.74
C PHE A 25 4.00 15.96 6.21
N TYR A 26 3.51 15.11 7.09
CA TYR A 26 3.55 15.35 8.53
C TYR A 26 4.90 15.00 9.17
N TYR A 27 5.55 13.96 8.71
CA TYR A 27 6.75 13.46 9.36
C TYR A 27 7.90 14.48 9.41
N PRO A 28 8.19 15.21 8.33
CA PRO A 28 9.27 16.20 8.41
C PRO A 28 9.04 17.21 9.51
N LYS A 29 7.81 17.64 9.69
CA LYS A 29 7.48 18.58 10.74
C LYS A 29 7.64 17.95 12.12
N ALA A 30 7.15 16.72 12.27
CA ALA A 30 7.26 16.04 13.55
C ALA A 30 8.73 15.80 13.93
N ILE A 31 9.56 15.48 12.94
CA ILE A 31 10.98 15.29 13.17
C ILE A 31 11.60 16.61 13.61
N SER A 32 11.28 17.67 12.90
CA SER A 32 11.81 18.99 13.20
C SER A 32 11.43 19.43 14.62
N GLU A 33 10.25 19.05 15.07
CA GLU A 33 9.77 19.42 16.40
C GLU A 33 10.22 18.44 17.49
N GLY A 34 10.98 17.42 17.10
CA GLY A 34 11.46 16.45 18.08
C GLY A 34 10.43 15.47 18.56
N LYS A 35 9.28 15.41 17.91
CA LYS A 35 8.22 14.49 18.31
C LYS A 35 8.38 13.10 17.72
N LEU A 36 9.21 12.97 16.71
CA LEU A 36 9.42 11.72 16.02
C LEU A 36 10.86 11.66 15.54
N SER A 37 11.54 10.54 15.78
CA SER A 37 12.90 10.41 15.27
C SER A 37 12.88 10.10 13.79
N GLN A 38 13.96 10.45 13.11
CA GLN A 38 14.08 10.16 11.70
C GLN A 38 14.04 8.67 11.44
N ALA A 39 14.70 7.89 12.28
CA ALA A 39 14.71 6.44 12.14
C ALA A 39 13.32 5.85 12.30
N GLU A 40 12.57 6.37 13.26
CA GLU A 40 11.21 5.88 13.48
C GLU A 40 10.32 6.23 12.30
N ALA A 41 10.44 7.46 11.78
CA ALA A 41 9.64 7.89 10.64
C ALA A 41 9.94 7.00 9.44
N GLN A 42 11.21 6.72 9.20
CA GLN A 42 11.59 5.87 8.08
C GLN A 42 11.04 4.47 8.23
N ARG A 43 11.14 3.91 9.43
CA ARG A 43 10.63 2.58 9.70
C ARG A 43 9.13 2.49 9.42
N ARG A 44 8.40 3.50 9.86
CA ARG A 44 6.95 3.51 9.68
C ARG A 44 6.56 3.67 8.21
N LEU A 45 7.29 4.51 7.48
CA LEU A 45 7.01 4.66 6.05
C LEU A 45 7.36 3.41 5.28
N GLU A 46 8.43 2.74 5.64
CA GLU A 46 8.80 1.49 4.99
C GLU A 46 7.74 0.42 5.20
N ALA A 47 7.23 0.34 6.43
CA ALA A 47 6.18 -0.63 6.73
C ALA A 47 4.91 -0.34 5.92
N LEU A 48 4.56 0.93 5.82
CA LEU A 48 3.39 1.33 5.06
C LEU A 48 3.58 1.06 3.58
N ASN A 49 4.77 1.37 3.05
CA ASN A 49 5.07 1.07 1.65
C ASN A 49 4.97 -0.41 1.37
N TYR A 50 5.44 -1.22 2.29
CA TYR A 50 5.37 -2.66 2.12
C TYR A 50 3.91 -3.12 2.04
N ALA A 51 3.07 -2.58 2.92
CA ALA A 51 1.65 -2.92 2.91
C ALA A 51 1.00 -2.53 1.58
N ILE A 52 1.37 -1.36 1.08
CA ILE A 52 0.84 -0.90 -0.21
C ILE A 52 1.27 -1.85 -1.32
N GLU A 53 2.54 -2.25 -1.32
CA GLU A 53 3.05 -3.16 -2.35
C GLU A 53 2.32 -4.50 -2.31
N VAL A 54 2.07 -5.01 -1.11
CA VAL A 54 1.37 -6.28 -0.97
C VAL A 54 -0.05 -6.15 -1.52
N LEU A 55 -0.74 -5.07 -1.17
CA LEU A 55 -2.10 -4.90 -1.66
C LEU A 55 -2.15 -4.69 -3.16
N MET A 56 -1.17 -3.99 -3.71
CA MET A 56 -1.09 -3.83 -5.16
C MET A 56 -0.89 -5.17 -5.83
N ALA A 57 -0.02 -5.99 -5.29
CA ALA A 57 0.24 -7.31 -5.85
C ALA A 57 -1.01 -8.17 -5.79
N LEU A 58 -1.73 -8.12 -4.68
CA LEU A 58 -2.96 -8.88 -4.55
C LEU A 58 -4.01 -8.43 -5.55
N THR A 59 -4.12 -7.11 -5.74
CA THR A 59 -5.08 -6.57 -6.69
C THR A 59 -4.73 -7.01 -8.10
N GLN A 60 -3.47 -6.95 -8.45
CA GLN A 60 -3.02 -7.37 -9.77
C GLN A 60 -3.20 -8.86 -9.97
N GLN A 61 -2.95 -9.63 -8.91
CA GLN A 61 -3.13 -11.07 -8.97
C GLN A 61 -4.57 -11.43 -9.28
N GLU A 62 -5.50 -10.72 -8.65
CA GLU A 62 -6.91 -10.95 -8.92
C GLU A 62 -7.24 -10.66 -10.38
N GLU A 63 -6.68 -9.60 -10.91
CA GLU A 63 -6.90 -9.25 -12.30
C GLU A 63 -6.30 -10.30 -13.23
N VAL A 64 -5.09 -10.74 -12.91
CA VAL A 64 -4.43 -11.75 -13.73
C VAL A 64 -5.21 -13.04 -13.69
N THR A 65 -5.70 -13.41 -12.53
CA THR A 65 -6.51 -14.61 -12.42
C THR A 65 -7.74 -14.53 -13.30
N THR A 66 -8.37 -13.38 -13.32
CA THR A 66 -9.53 -13.15 -14.15
C THR A 66 -9.17 -13.25 -15.61
N ASP A 67 -8.07 -12.66 -15.97
CA ASP A 67 -7.62 -12.66 -17.34
C ASP A 67 -6.89 -13.91 -17.69
N GLY A 68 -6.40 -14.60 -16.69
CA GLY A 68 -5.63 -15.81 -16.93
C GLY A 68 -6.32 -16.74 -17.83
N SER A 69 -7.57 -16.61 -17.84
CA SER A 69 -8.31 -17.40 -18.79
C SER A 69 -7.80 -17.13 -20.17
N HIS A 70 -7.21 -16.03 -20.35
CA HIS A 70 -6.74 -15.80 -21.64
C HIS A 70 -5.26 -15.81 -21.70
N SER A 71 -4.71 -15.97 -21.17
CA SER A 71 -3.53 -15.94 -21.34
C SER A 71 -2.81 -16.48 -22.12
N ASN A 72 -3.31 -16.26 -22.42
CA ASN A 72 -2.74 -16.38 -23.02
C ASN A 72 -2.02 -15.89 -23.54
N PHE A 73 -1.78 -15.53 -23.53
CA PHE A 73 -1.14 -15.13 -23.99
C PHE A 73 -0.38 -15.29 -24.10
N SER A 74 -0.50 -15.29 -24.03
CA SER A 74 0.16 -15.46 -24.22
C SER A 74 0.51 -15.84 -24.35
#